data_2f7a74e5de96205082b69d28a92bd97a
#
_entry.id   2f7a74e5de96205082b69d28a92bd97a
#
_cell.length_a   1.000
_cell.length_b   1.000
_cell.length_c   1.000
_cell.angle_alpha   90.00
_cell.angle_beta   90.00
_cell.angle_gamma   90.00
#
_symmetry.space_group_name_H-M   'P 1'
#
loop_
_entity.id
_entity.type
_entity.pdbx_description
1 polymer ?
#
loop_
_entity_poly.entity_id
_entity_poly.type
_entity_poly.pdbx_seq_one_letter_code
_entity_poly.pdbx_strand_id
1 'polypeptide(L)'
;MARTPTLNFDRGTLILHPPPRGKGWMDYATWDDRVQKFRIPAIRYRSLVEALQAEDVNFIDEAKKFYPVDLVPSLEMEPYPHQTEALAAWKLAGRQGVVVLPTAAGKTYLAQMAMQSTPRTTLIVVPTLDLMHQWYAHLVAAFPDAEVGLLGGGSRDRTAILVATYDSAAIHAETLGNQYGLIVFDECHHLPTDFNRVIAEYAIAPYRLGLSATPERTDGKHADLNILIGEEVYRKRAEDLAGKALAEHEIVQIKVKLSQLERERYNQLIQTRNDFLKQSRISLGSLQGWQMFVQMSARSQSGRRAMLAHREAKDIALGTDGKLRILVNLLAEHYPARILIFTADNATVYRISQELLIPAITHQTPVKERHEILTKFREGKYNTLVASHVLNEGVDVPAASVAIILSGTGSAREYTQRLGRVLRKGNIENKQAILYEVVAEDTSEEGTSARRRGERNNVDAPAASRSQSVPKGRVPQRHGGRREEEEKGKLQVVYGSGKERSLKAAEQLEINYSTGSSKSKNQNSADVTDRVTDASPKRGGDYSEETEN
;
A
#
# COMPACT_ATOMS: atom_id res chain seq x y z
N MET A 1 5.37 59.58 11.76
CA MET A 1 5.90 58.27 12.22
C MET A 1 5.72 57.25 11.10
N ALA A 2 6.73 56.50 10.73
CA ALA A 2 6.58 55.44 9.75
C ALA A 2 5.64 54.34 10.33
N ARG A 3 4.65 53.90 9.55
CA ARG A 3 3.74 52.82 10.00
C ARG A 3 4.53 51.53 10.13
N THR A 4 4.34 50.79 11.22
CA THR A 4 4.93 49.46 11.43
C THR A 4 4.40 48.48 10.38
N PRO A 5 5.27 47.76 9.65
CA PRO A 5 4.86 46.72 8.71
C PRO A 5 3.99 45.68 9.40
N THR A 6 2.93 45.27 8.71
CA THR A 6 2.03 44.18 9.15
C THR A 6 2.05 43.07 8.15
N LEU A 7 2.22 41.84 8.64
CA LEU A 7 2.18 40.61 7.83
C LEU A 7 0.81 39.96 8.02
N ASN A 8 0.06 39.83 6.93
CA ASN A 8 -1.28 39.26 6.91
C ASN A 8 -1.32 38.01 6.03
N PHE A 9 -2.15 37.04 6.38
CA PHE A 9 -2.42 35.87 5.55
C PHE A 9 -3.65 36.11 4.65
N ASP A 10 -3.51 35.81 3.37
CA ASP A 10 -4.58 35.91 2.38
C ASP A 10 -4.56 34.69 1.43
N ARG A 11 -5.40 33.70 1.75
CA ARG A 11 -5.71 32.52 0.89
C ARG A 11 -4.47 31.84 0.29
N GLY A 12 -3.54 31.41 1.14
CA GLY A 12 -2.32 30.71 0.70
C GLY A 12 -1.17 31.63 0.31
N THR A 13 -1.32 32.94 0.52
CA THR A 13 -0.25 33.94 0.38
C THR A 13 -0.16 34.83 1.60
N LEU A 14 0.95 35.52 1.75
CA LEU A 14 1.18 36.53 2.76
C LEU A 14 1.21 37.91 2.09
N ILE A 15 0.68 38.91 2.77
CA ILE A 15 0.73 40.31 2.36
C ILE A 15 1.52 41.06 3.42
N LEU A 16 2.63 41.71 2.99
CA LEU A 16 3.46 42.55 3.85
C LEU A 16 3.24 44.02 3.46
N HIS A 17 2.66 44.78 4.39
CA HIS A 17 2.33 46.21 4.14
C HIS A 17 2.32 47.05 5.44
N PRO A 18 2.88 48.27 5.42
CA PRO A 18 3.73 48.83 4.38
C PRO A 18 5.06 48.07 4.24
N PRO A 19 5.77 48.19 3.11
CA PRO A 19 7.04 47.49 2.89
C PRO A 19 8.05 47.95 3.97
N PRO A 20 8.75 47.00 4.64
CA PRO A 20 9.76 47.34 5.62
C PRO A 20 11.02 47.91 4.97
N ARG A 21 11.83 48.60 5.79
CA ARG A 21 13.19 48.98 5.39
C ARG A 21 14.05 47.71 5.38
N GLY A 22 15.02 47.65 4.45
CA GLY A 22 15.85 46.46 4.27
C GLY A 22 15.50 45.75 2.96
N LYS A 23 16.32 44.74 2.56
CA LYS A 23 16.19 44.06 1.28
C LYS A 23 16.04 42.54 1.39
N GLY A 24 16.42 41.92 2.49
CA GLY A 24 16.45 40.47 2.65
C GLY A 24 15.08 39.78 2.51
N TRP A 25 13.99 40.50 2.74
CA TRP A 25 12.63 40.00 2.54
C TRP A 25 12.20 40.02 1.07
N MET A 26 12.85 40.84 0.21
CA MET A 26 12.46 41.04 -1.20
C MET A 26 12.65 39.78 -2.04
N ASP A 27 13.59 38.91 -1.67
CA ASP A 27 13.85 37.63 -2.36
C ASP A 27 12.66 36.66 -2.27
N TYR A 28 11.75 36.89 -1.32
CA TYR A 28 10.56 36.09 -1.13
C TYR A 28 9.29 36.74 -1.68
N ALA A 29 9.34 38.02 -2.06
CA ALA A 29 8.17 38.84 -2.35
C ALA A 29 8.05 39.20 -3.83
N THR A 30 6.80 39.17 -4.32
CA THR A 30 6.45 39.64 -5.65
C THR A 30 5.44 40.78 -5.51
N TRP A 31 5.63 41.84 -6.27
CA TRP A 31 4.67 42.94 -6.31
C TRP A 31 3.39 42.52 -7.04
N ASP A 32 2.23 42.76 -6.42
CA ASP A 32 0.91 42.50 -7.00
C ASP A 32 0.22 43.82 -7.33
N ASP A 33 0.21 44.17 -8.63
CA ASP A 33 -0.37 45.41 -9.13
C ASP A 33 -1.87 45.55 -8.85
N ARG A 34 -2.59 44.45 -8.71
CA ARG A 34 -4.05 44.44 -8.47
C ARG A 34 -4.41 45.00 -7.10
N VAL A 35 -3.55 44.72 -6.11
CA VAL A 35 -3.78 45.14 -4.71
C VAL A 35 -2.75 46.17 -4.23
N GLN A 36 -1.77 46.54 -5.09
CA GLN A 36 -0.70 47.49 -4.77
C GLN A 36 0.06 47.12 -3.50
N LYS A 37 0.41 45.82 -3.35
CA LYS A 37 1.09 45.26 -2.18
C LYS A 37 2.04 44.14 -2.60
N PHE A 38 3.02 43.89 -1.74
CA PHE A 38 3.89 42.72 -1.91
C PHE A 38 3.19 41.47 -1.41
N ARG A 39 3.18 40.43 -2.26
CA ARG A 39 2.72 39.08 -1.93
C ARG A 39 3.89 38.12 -1.82
N ILE A 40 3.82 37.24 -0.84
CA ILE A 40 4.80 36.19 -0.59
C ILE A 40 4.05 34.84 -0.55
N PRO A 41 4.53 33.78 -1.21
CA PRO A 41 3.95 32.44 -1.04
C PRO A 41 3.94 32.03 0.43
N ALA A 42 2.82 31.49 0.92
CA ALA A 42 2.66 31.11 2.34
C ALA A 42 3.75 30.14 2.82
N ILE A 43 4.18 29.22 1.95
CA ILE A 43 5.26 28.27 2.24
C ILE A 43 6.58 28.95 2.66
N ARG A 44 6.79 30.21 2.27
CA ARG A 44 7.99 30.99 2.59
C ARG A 44 7.90 31.76 3.90
N TYR A 45 6.80 31.59 4.67
CA TYR A 45 6.57 32.30 5.92
C TYR A 45 7.76 32.25 6.88
N ARG A 46 8.30 31.06 7.14
CA ARG A 46 9.41 30.88 8.08
C ARG A 46 10.66 31.63 7.60
N SER A 47 11.06 31.44 6.35
CA SER A 47 12.22 32.12 5.78
C SER A 47 12.06 33.65 5.75
N LEU A 48 10.84 34.12 5.47
CA LEU A 48 10.52 35.54 5.52
C LEU A 48 10.67 36.10 6.94
N VAL A 49 10.11 35.42 7.96
CA VAL A 49 10.19 35.86 9.37
C VAL A 49 11.65 35.87 9.84
N GLU A 50 12.41 34.82 9.51
CA GLU A 50 13.85 34.75 9.82
C GLU A 50 14.65 35.89 9.15
N ALA A 51 14.35 36.23 7.90
CA ALA A 51 15.00 37.34 7.19
C ALA A 51 14.65 38.71 7.80
N LEU A 52 13.36 38.92 8.16
CA LEU A 52 12.94 40.15 8.85
C LEU A 52 13.60 40.31 10.22
N GLN A 53 13.72 39.22 10.97
CA GLN A 53 14.40 39.21 12.28
C GLN A 53 15.91 39.43 12.15
N ALA A 54 16.57 38.88 11.15
CA ALA A 54 17.99 39.07 10.91
C ALA A 54 18.36 40.55 10.56
N GLU A 55 17.41 41.27 10.01
CA GLU A 55 17.56 42.71 9.69
C GLU A 55 16.98 43.65 10.79
N ASP A 56 16.65 43.10 11.97
CA ASP A 56 16.04 43.84 13.12
C ASP A 56 14.78 44.63 12.70
N VAL A 57 14.01 44.12 11.74
CA VAL A 57 12.77 44.72 11.29
C VAL A 57 11.68 44.48 12.34
N ASN A 58 11.19 45.57 12.93
CA ASN A 58 10.00 45.48 13.78
C ASN A 58 8.74 45.38 12.92
N PHE A 59 7.97 44.30 13.05
CA PHE A 59 6.72 44.07 12.31
C PHE A 59 5.65 43.42 13.20
N ILE A 60 4.39 43.57 12.81
CA ILE A 60 3.24 42.93 13.45
C ILE A 60 2.87 41.69 12.65
N ASP A 61 2.88 40.54 13.27
CA ASP A 61 2.51 39.28 12.62
C ASP A 61 1.05 38.92 12.94
N GLU A 62 0.15 39.32 12.06
CA GLU A 62 -1.28 38.97 12.06
C GLU A 62 -1.57 37.73 11.17
N ALA A 63 -0.57 37.21 10.46
CA ALA A 63 -0.76 36.05 9.58
C ALA A 63 -1.01 34.77 10.37
N LYS A 64 -0.28 34.55 11.46
CA LYS A 64 -0.36 33.32 12.25
C LYS A 64 -1.58 33.32 13.17
N LYS A 65 -2.35 32.23 13.07
CA LYS A 65 -3.44 31.90 13.99
C LYS A 65 -3.17 30.64 14.80
N PHE A 66 -2.05 29.98 14.59
CA PHE A 66 -1.64 28.84 15.38
C PHE A 66 -1.12 29.29 16.75
N TYR A 67 -1.38 28.48 17.77
CA TYR A 67 -1.08 28.76 19.17
C TYR A 67 -0.50 27.53 19.87
N PRO A 68 0.13 27.68 21.03
CA PRO A 68 0.56 26.57 21.86
C PRO A 68 -0.62 25.69 22.30
N VAL A 69 -0.42 24.37 22.25
CA VAL A 69 -1.39 23.36 22.73
C VAL A 69 -0.69 22.51 23.77
N ASP A 70 -1.30 22.32 24.92
CA ASP A 70 -0.77 21.41 25.92
C ASP A 70 -1.09 19.97 25.54
N LEU A 71 -0.04 19.12 25.43
CA LEU A 71 -0.14 17.74 24.98
C LEU A 71 0.45 16.82 26.05
N VAL A 72 -0.34 16.55 27.06
CA VAL A 72 0.02 15.60 28.13
C VAL A 72 -0.39 14.20 27.70
N PRO A 73 0.57 13.25 27.57
CA PRO A 73 0.24 11.88 27.17
C PRO A 73 -0.45 11.13 28.30
N SER A 74 -1.46 10.34 27.98
CA SER A 74 -2.14 9.46 28.93
C SER A 74 -1.26 8.32 29.46
N LEU A 75 -0.29 7.90 28.65
CA LEU A 75 0.67 6.84 28.94
C LEU A 75 2.04 7.23 28.42
N GLU A 76 3.06 7.16 29.28
CA GLU A 76 4.44 7.23 28.85
C GLU A 76 4.85 5.86 28.30
N MET A 77 4.99 5.74 26.99
CA MET A 77 5.54 4.57 26.33
C MET A 77 7.04 4.79 26.10
N GLU A 78 7.83 3.77 26.39
CA GLU A 78 9.25 3.80 26.04
C GLU A 78 9.44 3.73 24.52
N PRO A 79 10.07 4.76 23.90
CA PRO A 79 10.26 4.76 22.46
C PRO A 79 11.33 3.75 22.04
N TYR A 80 11.16 3.14 20.90
CA TYR A 80 12.25 2.38 20.30
C TYR A 80 13.43 3.30 19.91
N PRO A 81 14.68 2.80 19.94
CA PRO A 81 15.87 3.61 19.62
C PRO A 81 15.76 4.34 18.28
N HIS A 82 15.24 3.69 17.23
CA HIS A 82 15.06 4.30 15.91
C HIS A 82 14.05 5.46 15.90
N GLN A 83 13.06 5.47 16.80
CA GLN A 83 12.10 6.57 16.93
C GLN A 83 12.75 7.79 17.60
N THR A 84 13.56 7.55 18.63
CA THR A 84 14.34 8.60 19.30
C THR A 84 15.37 9.20 18.34
N GLU A 85 16.09 8.39 17.58
CA GLU A 85 17.04 8.82 16.55
C GLU A 85 16.34 9.66 15.46
N ALA A 86 15.19 9.19 14.96
CA ALA A 86 14.42 9.89 13.93
C ALA A 86 13.90 11.25 14.43
N LEU A 87 13.39 11.31 15.67
CA LEU A 87 12.95 12.55 16.28
C LEU A 87 14.11 13.54 16.45
N ALA A 88 15.28 13.06 16.90
CA ALA A 88 16.47 13.87 17.05
C ALA A 88 16.95 14.44 15.71
N ALA A 89 17.01 13.62 14.65
CA ALA A 89 17.37 14.05 13.31
C ALA A 89 16.41 15.12 12.76
N TRP A 90 15.09 14.91 12.93
CA TRP A 90 14.08 15.88 12.52
C TRP A 90 14.19 17.20 13.29
N LYS A 91 14.44 17.16 14.60
CA LYS A 91 14.68 18.38 15.40
C LYS A 91 15.92 19.13 14.93
N LEU A 92 17.02 18.40 14.63
CA LEU A 92 18.28 18.98 14.16
C LEU A 92 18.12 19.67 12.79
N ALA A 93 17.26 19.12 11.93
CA ALA A 93 16.88 19.72 10.65
C ALA A 93 15.88 20.88 10.78
N GLY A 94 15.78 21.50 11.96
CA GLY A 94 14.90 22.63 12.22
C GLY A 94 13.42 22.26 12.26
N ARG A 95 13.08 21.00 12.52
CA ARG A 95 11.72 20.44 12.54
C ARG A 95 11.03 20.51 11.17
N GLN A 96 11.81 20.32 10.10
CA GLN A 96 11.32 20.15 8.74
C GLN A 96 12.06 18.95 8.12
N GLY A 97 11.32 17.99 7.55
CA GLY A 97 11.93 16.85 6.88
C GLY A 97 11.07 15.62 6.80
N VAL A 98 11.52 14.69 5.98
CA VAL A 98 10.89 13.40 5.74
C VAL A 98 11.60 12.30 6.52
N VAL A 99 10.84 11.50 7.25
CA VAL A 99 11.31 10.30 7.95
C VAL A 99 10.81 9.06 7.23
N VAL A 100 11.73 8.20 6.81
CA VAL A 100 11.44 6.97 6.10
C VAL A 100 11.59 5.78 7.03
N LEU A 101 10.46 5.19 7.40
CA LEU A 101 10.38 4.03 8.28
C LEU A 101 9.45 2.97 7.69
N PRO A 102 9.79 1.68 7.81
CA PRO A 102 8.92 0.62 7.32
C PRO A 102 7.55 0.64 7.99
N THR A 103 6.59 -0.04 7.38
CA THR A 103 5.28 -0.24 8.00
C THR A 103 5.47 -1.00 9.32
N ALA A 104 4.65 -0.67 10.32
CA ALA A 104 4.72 -1.22 11.68
C ALA A 104 5.93 -0.77 12.54
N ALA A 105 6.82 0.10 12.06
CA ALA A 105 7.91 0.67 12.85
C ALA A 105 7.47 1.79 13.83
N GLY A 106 6.16 2.02 13.98
CA GLY A 106 5.62 3.00 14.93
C GLY A 106 5.68 4.46 14.47
N LYS A 107 5.46 4.73 13.16
CA LYS A 107 5.39 6.08 12.59
C LYS A 107 4.39 6.99 13.31
N THR A 108 3.22 6.45 13.71
CA THR A 108 2.19 7.19 14.44
C THR A 108 2.71 7.67 15.79
N TYR A 109 3.41 6.81 16.53
CA TYR A 109 3.99 7.19 17.82
C TYR A 109 5.12 8.23 17.65
N LEU A 110 5.96 8.10 16.62
CA LEU A 110 6.96 9.13 16.29
C LEU A 110 6.31 10.49 16.04
N ALA A 111 5.17 10.54 15.34
CA ALA A 111 4.45 11.80 15.15
C ALA A 111 3.89 12.37 16.47
N GLN A 112 3.38 11.52 17.37
CA GLN A 112 2.96 11.95 18.70
C GLN A 112 4.14 12.57 19.50
N MET A 113 5.32 11.94 19.46
CA MET A 113 6.54 12.48 20.05
C MET A 113 6.95 13.82 19.40
N ALA A 114 6.79 13.97 18.08
CA ALA A 114 7.05 15.22 17.37
C ALA A 114 6.07 16.31 17.80
N MET A 115 4.78 16.00 17.96
CA MET A 115 3.75 16.91 18.47
C MET A 115 4.06 17.38 19.89
N GLN A 116 4.42 16.47 20.80
CA GLN A 116 4.83 16.80 22.17
C GLN A 116 6.07 17.71 22.21
N SER A 117 7.06 17.40 21.35
CA SER A 117 8.29 18.22 21.27
C SER A 117 8.08 19.57 20.59
N THR A 118 6.94 19.79 19.97
CA THR A 118 6.56 20.99 19.22
C THR A 118 5.09 21.30 19.52
N PRO A 119 4.76 21.69 20.78
CA PRO A 119 3.38 21.81 21.24
C PRO A 119 2.70 23.01 20.58
N ARG A 120 2.07 22.79 19.44
CA ARG A 120 1.33 23.76 18.62
C ARG A 120 0.09 23.09 18.04
N THR A 121 -0.89 23.90 17.65
CA THR A 121 -1.99 23.39 16.82
C THR A 121 -1.43 22.60 15.66
N THR A 122 -1.95 21.38 15.46
CA THR A 122 -1.37 20.41 14.53
C THR A 122 -2.41 19.91 13.54
N LEU A 123 -2.05 19.90 12.24
CA LEU A 123 -2.79 19.26 11.17
C LEU A 123 -2.10 17.93 10.80
N ILE A 124 -2.84 16.83 10.84
CA ILE A 124 -2.38 15.53 10.35
C ILE A 124 -3.12 15.23 9.05
N VAL A 125 -2.37 14.98 7.97
CA VAL A 125 -2.93 14.70 6.63
C VAL A 125 -2.69 13.24 6.27
N VAL A 126 -3.76 12.53 5.90
CA VAL A 126 -3.76 11.09 5.67
C VAL A 126 -4.45 10.73 4.35
N PRO A 127 -4.12 9.59 3.69
CA PRO A 127 -4.66 9.26 2.37
C PRO A 127 -6.11 8.74 2.36
N THR A 128 -6.59 8.14 3.45
CA THR A 128 -7.91 7.47 3.45
C THR A 128 -8.74 7.80 4.68
N LEU A 129 -10.06 7.63 4.55
CA LEU A 129 -10.99 7.80 5.68
C LEU A 129 -10.71 6.79 6.81
N ASP A 130 -10.40 5.55 6.47
CA ASP A 130 -10.09 4.52 7.47
C ASP A 130 -8.87 4.93 8.31
N LEU A 131 -7.82 5.47 7.66
CA LEU A 131 -6.62 5.96 8.36
C LEU A 131 -6.92 7.23 9.17
N MET A 132 -7.82 8.09 8.68
CA MET A 132 -8.26 9.29 9.40
C MET A 132 -8.92 8.90 10.73
N HIS A 133 -9.84 7.95 10.73
CA HIS A 133 -10.48 7.45 11.95
C HIS A 133 -9.50 6.72 12.88
N GLN A 134 -8.55 5.98 12.32
CA GLN A 134 -7.49 5.34 13.10
C GLN A 134 -6.59 6.37 13.81
N TRP A 135 -6.15 7.40 13.10
CA TRP A 135 -5.37 8.49 13.69
C TRP A 135 -6.15 9.21 14.79
N TYR A 136 -7.42 9.51 14.53
CA TYR A 136 -8.30 10.11 15.52
C TYR A 136 -8.36 9.28 16.82
N ALA A 137 -8.65 7.99 16.70
CA ALA A 137 -8.71 7.11 17.86
C ALA A 137 -7.38 7.05 18.63
N HIS A 138 -6.24 7.00 17.92
CA HIS A 138 -4.93 7.01 18.55
C HIS A 138 -4.62 8.33 19.27
N LEU A 139 -5.02 9.47 18.70
CA LEU A 139 -4.76 10.78 19.28
C LEU A 139 -5.64 11.05 20.50
N VAL A 140 -6.92 10.70 20.43
CA VAL A 140 -7.84 10.79 21.60
C VAL A 140 -7.36 9.90 22.74
N ALA A 141 -6.88 8.69 22.43
CA ALA A 141 -6.31 7.82 23.46
C ALA A 141 -4.97 8.34 24.02
N ALA A 142 -4.13 8.95 23.19
CA ALA A 142 -2.82 9.46 23.60
C ALA A 142 -2.91 10.78 24.36
N PHE A 143 -3.81 11.67 23.97
CA PHE A 143 -3.98 13.02 24.50
C PHE A 143 -5.45 13.27 24.88
N PRO A 144 -5.95 12.69 25.97
CA PRO A 144 -7.37 12.72 26.34
C PRO A 144 -7.90 14.12 26.60
N ASP A 145 -7.04 15.06 27.04
CA ASP A 145 -7.41 16.44 27.32
C ASP A 145 -7.31 17.37 26.10
N ALA A 146 -6.81 16.89 24.98
CA ALA A 146 -6.68 17.68 23.76
C ALA A 146 -7.92 17.54 22.86
N GLU A 147 -8.33 18.69 22.30
CA GLU A 147 -9.44 18.71 21.34
C GLU A 147 -8.97 18.19 19.97
N VAL A 148 -9.42 16.98 19.62
CA VAL A 148 -9.11 16.31 18.34
C VAL A 148 -10.37 16.31 17.46
N GLY A 149 -10.25 16.72 16.21
CA GLY A 149 -11.33 16.75 15.24
C GLY A 149 -11.00 16.08 13.92
N LEU A 150 -12.01 15.97 13.06
CA LEU A 150 -11.95 15.32 11.76
C LEU A 150 -12.36 16.27 10.62
N LEU A 151 -11.65 16.17 9.48
CA LEU A 151 -12.01 16.86 8.25
C LEU A 151 -11.98 15.88 7.08
N GLY A 152 -13.15 15.39 6.69
CA GLY A 152 -13.32 14.39 5.64
C GLY A 152 -14.50 13.48 5.91
N GLY A 153 -15.02 12.78 4.90
CA GLY A 153 -16.12 11.84 5.05
C GLY A 153 -17.42 12.46 5.60
N GLY A 154 -17.62 13.76 5.41
CA GLY A 154 -18.76 14.52 5.97
C GLY A 154 -18.44 15.34 7.22
N SER A 155 -17.37 15.02 7.97
CA SER A 155 -16.93 15.81 9.12
C SER A 155 -16.23 17.11 8.67
N ARG A 156 -16.41 18.20 9.43
CA ARG A 156 -15.89 19.55 9.12
C ARG A 156 -15.42 20.27 10.37
N ASP A 157 -14.74 19.57 11.26
CA ASP A 157 -14.29 20.13 12.52
C ASP A 157 -13.17 21.17 12.31
N ARG A 158 -12.99 22.04 13.32
CA ARG A 158 -11.95 23.06 13.38
C ARG A 158 -11.40 23.08 14.80
N THR A 159 -10.49 22.17 15.07
CA THR A 159 -9.95 21.89 16.40
C THR A 159 -8.44 22.13 16.46
N ALA A 160 -7.89 22.17 17.67
CA ALA A 160 -6.46 22.36 17.89
C ALA A 160 -5.61 21.25 17.26
N ILE A 161 -6.11 20.03 17.29
CA ILE A 161 -5.55 18.89 16.55
C ILE A 161 -6.58 18.44 15.53
N LEU A 162 -6.24 18.51 14.25
CA LEU A 162 -7.15 18.15 13.16
C LEU A 162 -6.55 17.02 12.32
N VAL A 163 -7.32 15.95 12.14
CA VAL A 163 -6.98 14.88 11.20
C VAL A 163 -7.81 15.05 9.93
N ALA A 164 -7.17 15.19 8.79
CA ALA A 164 -7.82 15.42 7.50
C ALA A 164 -7.37 14.42 6.44
N THR A 165 -8.27 14.08 5.51
CA THR A 165 -7.82 13.41 4.28
C THR A 165 -7.09 14.39 3.36
N TYR A 166 -6.17 13.89 2.50
CA TYR A 166 -5.49 14.73 1.50
C TYR A 166 -6.48 15.54 0.67
N ASP A 167 -7.55 14.90 0.17
CA ASP A 167 -8.56 15.59 -0.64
C ASP A 167 -9.23 16.72 0.13
N SER A 168 -9.65 16.46 1.38
CA SER A 168 -10.31 17.47 2.19
C SER A 168 -9.37 18.59 2.60
N ALA A 169 -8.12 18.28 2.95
CA ALA A 169 -7.11 19.28 3.27
C ALA A 169 -6.77 20.17 2.06
N ALA A 170 -6.69 19.59 0.85
CA ALA A 170 -6.44 20.35 -0.37
C ALA A 170 -7.62 21.30 -0.71
N ILE A 171 -8.86 20.82 -0.63
CA ILE A 171 -10.06 21.64 -0.85
C ILE A 171 -10.12 22.82 0.10
N HIS A 172 -9.69 22.64 1.35
CA HIS A 172 -9.74 23.65 2.39
C HIS A 172 -8.39 24.38 2.63
N ALA A 173 -7.38 24.17 1.78
CA ALA A 173 -6.02 24.68 1.99
C ALA A 173 -5.98 26.21 2.20
N GLU A 174 -6.77 26.98 1.47
CA GLU A 174 -6.86 28.43 1.60
C GLU A 174 -7.29 28.90 3.00
N THR A 175 -8.11 28.12 3.68
CA THR A 175 -8.66 28.47 5.01
C THR A 175 -7.87 27.83 6.15
N LEU A 176 -7.22 26.69 5.90
CA LEU A 176 -6.41 25.99 6.90
C LEU A 176 -4.99 26.54 7.01
N GLY A 177 -4.50 27.19 5.96
CA GLY A 177 -3.07 27.50 5.76
C GLY A 177 -2.40 28.28 6.88
N ASN A 178 -3.14 29.02 7.72
CA ASN A 178 -2.58 29.78 8.84
C ASN A 178 -3.02 29.31 10.24
N GLN A 179 -3.75 28.18 10.30
CA GLN A 179 -4.34 27.70 11.57
C GLN A 179 -3.40 26.78 12.35
N TYR A 180 -2.43 26.14 11.68
CA TYR A 180 -1.61 25.07 12.26
C TYR A 180 -0.13 25.45 12.22
N GLY A 181 0.57 25.21 13.34
CA GLY A 181 2.01 25.45 13.46
C GLY A 181 2.83 24.21 13.09
N LEU A 182 2.26 23.02 13.20
CA LEU A 182 2.85 21.76 12.76
C LEU A 182 1.92 21.08 11.75
N ILE A 183 2.47 20.59 10.65
CA ILE A 183 1.76 19.70 9.72
C ILE A 183 2.50 18.38 9.66
N VAL A 184 1.78 17.28 9.89
CA VAL A 184 2.25 15.91 9.71
C VAL A 184 1.60 15.33 8.46
N PHE A 185 2.41 14.92 7.50
CA PHE A 185 1.96 14.26 6.27
C PHE A 185 2.23 12.76 6.40
N ASP A 186 1.21 11.97 6.73
CA ASP A 186 1.32 10.52 6.73
C ASP A 186 1.18 9.99 5.30
N GLU A 187 1.99 8.97 4.96
CA GLU A 187 2.20 8.51 3.58
C GLU A 187 2.47 9.69 2.62
N CYS A 188 3.47 10.52 2.98
CA CYS A 188 3.76 11.80 2.34
C CYS A 188 4.04 11.74 0.83
N HIS A 189 4.23 10.55 0.28
CA HIS A 189 4.34 10.33 -1.17
C HIS A 189 3.04 10.68 -1.94
N HIS A 190 1.91 10.88 -1.25
CA HIS A 190 0.67 11.40 -1.84
C HIS A 190 0.69 12.93 -2.04
N LEU A 191 1.56 13.64 -1.33
CA LEU A 191 1.61 15.10 -1.35
C LEU A 191 2.03 15.70 -2.71
N PRO A 192 3.08 15.21 -3.41
CA PRO A 192 3.60 15.88 -4.60
C PRO A 192 2.77 15.59 -5.86
N THR A 193 1.45 15.72 -5.75
CA THR A 193 0.53 15.75 -6.90
C THR A 193 0.06 17.18 -7.12
N ASP A 194 -0.39 17.50 -8.32
CA ASP A 194 -0.82 18.87 -8.67
C ASP A 194 -1.99 19.34 -7.78
N PHE A 195 -2.84 18.41 -7.34
CA PHE A 195 -3.97 18.71 -6.46
C PHE A 195 -3.57 18.80 -4.99
N ASN A 196 -2.72 17.89 -4.48
CA ASN A 196 -2.43 17.83 -3.04
C ASN A 196 -1.33 18.81 -2.60
N ARG A 197 -0.42 19.23 -3.48
CA ARG A 197 0.70 20.11 -3.13
C ARG A 197 0.26 21.44 -2.53
N VAL A 198 -0.94 21.91 -2.85
CA VAL A 198 -1.51 23.16 -2.31
C VAL A 198 -1.63 23.14 -0.77
N ILE A 199 -1.75 21.96 -0.15
CA ILE A 199 -1.80 21.82 1.30
C ILE A 199 -0.53 22.39 1.95
N ALA A 200 0.63 22.09 1.36
CA ALA A 200 1.92 22.57 1.84
C ALA A 200 2.25 23.98 1.31
N GLU A 201 1.90 24.27 0.05
CA GLU A 201 2.20 25.56 -0.57
C GLU A 201 1.42 26.72 0.06
N TYR A 202 0.17 26.48 0.46
CA TYR A 202 -0.70 27.48 1.07
C TYR A 202 -0.57 27.57 2.59
N ALA A 203 0.27 26.71 3.19
CA ALA A 203 0.44 26.69 4.64
C ALA A 203 1.65 27.52 5.09
N ILE A 204 1.44 28.36 6.12
CA ILE A 204 2.51 29.07 6.82
C ILE A 204 3.17 28.23 7.92
N ALA A 205 2.74 26.98 8.14
CA ALA A 205 3.26 26.10 9.18
C ALA A 205 4.79 26.03 9.15
N PRO A 206 5.48 26.52 10.21
CA PRO A 206 6.94 26.53 10.26
C PRO A 206 7.54 25.16 10.50
N TYR A 207 6.75 24.20 10.98
CA TYR A 207 7.19 22.84 11.29
C TYR A 207 6.45 21.83 10.43
N ARG A 208 7.19 20.90 9.82
CA ARG A 208 6.64 19.94 8.85
C ARG A 208 7.30 18.59 9.02
N LEU A 209 6.51 17.52 9.15
CA LEU A 209 6.98 16.16 9.26
C LEU A 209 6.33 15.31 8.17
N GLY A 210 7.13 14.75 7.28
CA GLY A 210 6.69 13.73 6.32
C GLY A 210 7.00 12.34 6.84
N LEU A 211 6.04 11.43 6.76
CA LEU A 211 6.18 10.02 7.12
C LEU A 211 5.86 9.15 5.92
N SER A 212 6.72 8.22 5.58
CA SER A 212 6.46 7.20 4.56
C SER A 212 7.32 5.96 4.78
N ALA A 213 6.89 4.82 4.25
CA ALA A 213 7.74 3.64 4.14
C ALA A 213 8.54 3.65 2.81
N THR A 214 7.98 4.27 1.78
CA THR A 214 8.52 4.33 0.42
C THR A 214 8.15 5.68 -0.21
N PRO A 215 8.96 6.72 -0.01
CA PRO A 215 8.69 8.05 -0.56
C PRO A 215 8.86 8.10 -2.09
N GLU A 216 9.63 7.17 -2.66
CA GLU A 216 9.97 7.12 -4.07
C GLU A 216 8.71 6.93 -4.94
N ARG A 217 8.60 7.73 -6.01
CA ARG A 217 7.50 7.69 -6.98
C ARG A 217 8.05 7.39 -8.38
N THR A 218 7.30 6.66 -9.17
CA THR A 218 7.67 6.31 -10.55
C THR A 218 7.67 7.51 -11.50
N ASP A 219 6.94 8.58 -11.15
CA ASP A 219 6.87 9.83 -11.91
C ASP A 219 7.98 10.83 -11.53
N GLY A 220 8.85 10.50 -10.56
CA GLY A 220 9.94 11.37 -10.11
C GLY A 220 9.53 12.55 -9.23
N LYS A 221 8.22 12.82 -9.06
CA LYS A 221 7.71 13.96 -8.27
C LYS A 221 8.04 13.88 -6.76
N HIS A 222 8.59 12.77 -6.27
CA HIS A 222 9.06 12.69 -4.88
C HIS A 222 10.17 13.70 -4.55
N ALA A 223 10.91 14.21 -5.55
CA ALA A 223 11.89 15.29 -5.36
C ALA A 223 11.25 16.57 -4.82
N ASP A 224 9.96 16.83 -5.14
CA ASP A 224 9.24 18.02 -4.67
C ASP A 224 9.02 17.99 -3.14
N LEU A 225 9.11 16.82 -2.49
CA LEU A 225 9.00 16.71 -1.03
C LEU A 225 10.04 17.57 -0.31
N ASN A 226 11.24 17.72 -0.89
CA ASN A 226 12.30 18.57 -0.33
C ASN A 226 11.85 20.03 -0.18
N ILE A 227 11.02 20.50 -1.12
CA ILE A 227 10.49 21.87 -1.10
C ILE A 227 9.23 21.94 -0.24
N LEU A 228 8.35 20.94 -0.33
CA LEU A 228 7.04 20.93 0.33
C LEU A 228 7.11 20.64 1.83
N ILE A 229 8.05 19.80 2.26
CA ILE A 229 8.22 19.35 3.65
C ILE A 229 9.61 19.67 4.17
N GLY A 230 10.64 19.28 3.43
CA GLY A 230 12.05 19.31 3.77
C GLY A 230 12.74 18.04 3.29
N GLU A 231 14.05 17.98 3.41
CA GLU A 231 14.86 16.85 2.98
C GLU A 231 14.54 15.57 3.75
N GLU A 232 14.97 14.42 3.24
CA GLU A 232 14.96 13.18 3.97
C GLU A 232 16.00 13.25 5.10
N VAL A 233 15.53 13.24 6.35
CA VAL A 233 16.38 13.43 7.54
C VAL A 233 16.73 12.13 8.24
N TYR A 234 15.95 11.07 8.00
CA TYR A 234 16.18 9.76 8.62
C TYR A 234 15.58 8.63 7.80
N ARG A 235 16.32 7.50 7.70
CA ARG A 235 15.86 6.28 7.04
C ARG A 235 16.31 5.03 7.78
N LYS A 236 15.39 4.08 7.95
CA LYS A 236 15.68 2.68 8.34
C LYS A 236 14.91 1.73 7.43
N ARG A 237 15.51 0.60 7.14
CA ARG A 237 14.89 -0.49 6.38
C ARG A 237 14.27 -1.51 7.31
N ALA A 238 13.44 -2.41 6.78
CA ALA A 238 12.81 -3.47 7.58
C ALA A 238 13.86 -4.43 8.16
N GLU A 239 14.92 -4.71 7.40
CA GLU A 239 16.02 -5.58 7.81
C GLU A 239 16.78 -5.02 9.03
N ASP A 240 16.95 -3.69 9.11
CA ASP A 240 17.62 -3.01 10.22
C ASP A 240 16.84 -3.11 11.55
N LEU A 241 15.52 -3.34 11.45
CA LEU A 241 14.58 -3.39 12.58
C LEU A 241 14.09 -4.80 12.91
N ALA A 242 14.46 -5.80 12.10
CA ALA A 242 14.09 -7.20 12.32
C ALA A 242 14.64 -7.72 13.67
N GLY A 243 13.83 -8.51 14.38
CA GLY A 243 14.15 -9.00 15.73
C GLY A 243 14.05 -7.96 16.85
N LYS A 244 14.07 -6.66 16.53
CA LYS A 244 13.97 -5.54 17.48
C LYS A 244 12.55 -4.98 17.54
N ALA A 245 12.23 -4.03 16.67
CA ALA A 245 10.90 -3.42 16.57
C ALA A 245 9.95 -4.21 15.66
N LEU A 246 10.48 -4.95 14.69
CA LEU A 246 9.74 -5.80 13.78
C LEU A 246 9.98 -7.28 14.09
N ALA A 247 9.03 -8.15 13.76
CA ALA A 247 9.20 -9.59 13.83
C ALA A 247 10.33 -10.05 12.88
N GLU A 248 11.07 -11.08 13.27
CA GLU A 248 11.89 -11.81 12.33
C GLU A 248 11.02 -12.38 11.22
N HIS A 249 11.53 -12.38 9.99
CA HIS A 249 10.73 -12.82 8.85
C HIS A 249 11.54 -13.60 7.84
N GLU A 250 10.85 -14.51 7.20
CA GLU A 250 11.34 -15.29 6.07
C GLU A 250 10.50 -14.98 4.83
N ILE A 251 11.14 -14.87 3.68
CA ILE A 251 10.47 -14.72 2.38
C ILE A 251 10.74 -15.97 1.57
N VAL A 252 9.66 -16.68 1.23
CA VAL A 252 9.72 -17.94 0.48
C VAL A 252 9.04 -17.73 -0.87
N GLN A 253 9.79 -17.89 -1.97
CA GLN A 253 9.22 -17.87 -3.31
C GLN A 253 8.90 -19.29 -3.77
N ILE A 254 7.65 -19.52 -4.18
CA ILE A 254 7.19 -20.80 -4.73
C ILE A 254 6.89 -20.60 -6.21
N LYS A 255 7.60 -21.33 -7.08
CA LYS A 255 7.35 -21.34 -8.51
C LYS A 255 6.37 -22.43 -8.87
N VAL A 256 5.34 -22.08 -9.63
CA VAL A 256 4.25 -22.98 -10.05
C VAL A 256 4.25 -23.12 -11.56
N LYS A 257 4.34 -24.33 -12.05
CA LYS A 257 4.21 -24.62 -13.48
C LYS A 257 2.75 -24.51 -13.92
N LEU A 258 2.53 -23.89 -15.06
CA LEU A 258 1.24 -23.95 -15.74
C LEU A 258 0.96 -25.40 -16.19
N SER A 259 -0.28 -25.84 -16.16
CA SER A 259 -0.69 -27.08 -16.79
C SER A 259 -0.39 -27.03 -18.31
N GLN A 260 -0.33 -28.17 -18.96
CA GLN A 260 -0.01 -28.22 -20.39
C GLN A 260 -1.00 -27.36 -21.22
N LEU A 261 -2.29 -27.48 -20.96
CA LEU A 261 -3.33 -26.68 -21.63
C LEU A 261 -3.17 -25.18 -21.39
N GLU A 262 -2.93 -24.77 -20.13
CA GLU A 262 -2.68 -23.36 -19.79
C GLU A 262 -1.42 -22.84 -20.46
N ARG A 263 -0.34 -23.66 -20.53
CA ARG A 263 0.93 -23.32 -21.16
C ARG A 263 0.78 -23.12 -22.67
N GLU A 264 0.11 -24.02 -23.34
CA GLU A 264 -0.16 -23.92 -24.79
C GLU A 264 -0.98 -22.66 -25.08
N ARG A 265 -2.06 -22.45 -24.33
CA ARG A 265 -2.90 -21.25 -24.46
C ARG A 265 -2.14 -19.95 -24.18
N TYR A 266 -1.37 -19.92 -23.10
CA TYR A 266 -0.52 -18.78 -22.75
C TYR A 266 0.45 -18.44 -23.89
N ASN A 267 1.14 -19.43 -24.46
CA ASN A 267 2.10 -19.22 -25.54
C ASN A 267 1.43 -18.66 -26.80
N GLN A 268 0.25 -19.16 -27.18
CA GLN A 268 -0.53 -18.64 -28.31
C GLN A 268 -0.92 -17.17 -28.12
N LEU A 269 -1.36 -16.82 -26.92
CA LEU A 269 -1.76 -15.45 -26.57
C LEU A 269 -0.56 -14.50 -26.58
N ILE A 270 0.56 -14.92 -26.01
CA ILE A 270 1.82 -14.15 -26.02
C ILE A 270 2.31 -13.95 -27.46
N GLN A 271 2.23 -14.95 -28.30
CA GLN A 271 2.59 -14.84 -29.72
C GLN A 271 1.70 -13.83 -30.44
N THR A 272 0.37 -13.92 -30.29
CA THR A 272 -0.59 -12.97 -30.88
C THR A 272 -0.28 -11.52 -30.49
N ARG A 273 0.03 -11.26 -29.22
CA ARG A 273 0.45 -9.95 -28.74
C ARG A 273 1.77 -9.51 -29.37
N ASN A 274 2.77 -10.38 -29.35
CA ASN A 274 4.12 -10.05 -29.80
C ASN A 274 4.18 -9.76 -31.31
N ASP A 275 3.40 -10.48 -32.10
CA ASP A 275 3.31 -10.25 -33.54
C ASP A 275 2.75 -8.86 -33.84
N PHE A 276 1.70 -8.43 -33.14
CA PHE A 276 1.19 -7.07 -33.23
C PHE A 276 2.22 -6.02 -32.80
N LEU A 277 2.92 -6.24 -31.68
CA LEU A 277 3.94 -5.32 -31.17
C LEU A 277 5.09 -5.17 -32.17
N LYS A 278 5.55 -6.26 -32.81
CA LYS A 278 6.58 -6.23 -33.86
C LYS A 278 6.12 -5.45 -35.08
N GLN A 279 4.91 -5.73 -35.58
CA GLN A 279 4.33 -5.03 -36.73
C GLN A 279 4.19 -3.52 -36.48
N SER A 280 3.81 -3.16 -35.26
CA SER A 280 3.61 -1.77 -34.84
C SER A 280 4.88 -1.07 -34.32
N ARG A 281 6.01 -1.79 -34.27
CA ARG A 281 7.30 -1.31 -33.72
C ARG A 281 7.19 -0.76 -32.31
N ILE A 282 6.38 -1.40 -31.46
CA ILE A 282 6.15 -1.01 -30.06
C ILE A 282 7.00 -1.88 -29.14
N SER A 283 7.70 -1.25 -28.17
CA SER A 283 8.37 -1.92 -27.06
C SER A 283 7.64 -1.64 -25.76
N LEU A 284 7.23 -2.69 -25.03
CA LEU A 284 6.53 -2.55 -23.75
C LEU A 284 7.44 -2.21 -22.55
N GLY A 285 8.76 -2.12 -22.76
CA GLY A 285 9.73 -1.83 -21.69
C GLY A 285 9.67 -0.38 -21.14
N SER A 286 8.85 0.50 -21.75
CA SER A 286 8.70 1.90 -21.34
C SER A 286 7.23 2.29 -21.15
N LEU A 287 7.00 3.34 -20.35
CA LEU A 287 5.66 3.91 -20.16
C LEU A 287 5.06 4.40 -21.49
N GLN A 288 5.87 5.01 -22.34
CA GLN A 288 5.46 5.46 -23.67
C GLN A 288 5.04 4.28 -24.56
N GLY A 289 5.80 3.18 -24.54
CA GLY A 289 5.45 1.98 -25.31
C GLY A 289 4.12 1.37 -24.86
N TRP A 290 3.85 1.36 -23.56
CA TRP A 290 2.56 0.92 -23.04
C TRP A 290 1.42 1.83 -23.51
N GLN A 291 1.58 3.15 -23.42
CA GLN A 291 0.59 4.12 -23.90
C GLN A 291 0.31 3.97 -25.40
N MET A 292 1.35 3.79 -26.22
CA MET A 292 1.21 3.50 -27.64
C MET A 292 0.44 2.21 -27.90
N PHE A 293 0.74 1.14 -27.16
CA PHE A 293 0.02 -0.12 -27.28
C PHE A 293 -1.47 0.06 -26.97
N VAL A 294 -1.82 0.76 -25.90
CA VAL A 294 -3.21 1.07 -25.52
C VAL A 294 -3.90 1.88 -26.65
N GLN A 295 -3.27 2.94 -27.14
CA GLN A 295 -3.85 3.78 -28.21
C GLN A 295 -4.06 3.00 -29.51
N MET A 296 -3.06 2.22 -29.95
CA MET A 296 -3.16 1.46 -31.19
C MET A 296 -4.11 0.27 -31.07
N SER A 297 -4.26 -0.30 -29.88
CA SER A 297 -5.24 -1.36 -29.63
C SER A 297 -6.69 -0.87 -29.77
N ALA A 298 -6.96 0.41 -29.50
CA ALA A 298 -8.27 1.00 -29.68
C ALA A 298 -8.60 1.31 -31.16
N ARG A 299 -7.57 1.46 -32.03
CA ARG A 299 -7.73 1.95 -33.41
C ARG A 299 -7.86 0.83 -34.45
N SER A 300 -7.53 -0.41 -34.12
CA SER A 300 -7.53 -1.52 -35.08
C SER A 300 -8.06 -2.81 -34.48
N GLN A 301 -8.64 -3.67 -35.34
CA GLN A 301 -9.11 -5.00 -34.95
C GLN A 301 -7.96 -5.91 -34.47
N SER A 302 -6.81 -5.84 -35.16
CA SER A 302 -5.59 -6.58 -34.78
C SER A 302 -5.05 -6.11 -33.43
N GLY A 303 -5.03 -4.79 -33.18
CA GLY A 303 -4.64 -4.22 -31.90
C GLY A 303 -5.58 -4.61 -30.77
N ARG A 304 -6.90 -4.57 -31.00
CA ARG A 304 -7.87 -5.05 -30.00
C ARG A 304 -7.65 -6.53 -29.68
N ARG A 305 -7.41 -7.36 -30.70
CA ARG A 305 -7.10 -8.79 -30.51
C ARG A 305 -5.83 -9.00 -29.70
N ALA A 306 -4.77 -8.22 -29.97
CA ALA A 306 -3.52 -8.26 -29.21
C ALA A 306 -3.70 -7.82 -27.74
N MET A 307 -4.53 -6.82 -27.48
CA MET A 307 -4.84 -6.37 -26.12
C MET A 307 -5.63 -7.41 -25.34
N LEU A 308 -6.62 -8.04 -25.97
CA LEU A 308 -7.38 -9.14 -25.34
C LEU A 308 -6.47 -10.32 -25.03
N ALA A 309 -5.60 -10.70 -25.97
CA ALA A 309 -4.60 -11.75 -25.78
C ALA A 309 -3.63 -11.41 -24.61
N HIS A 310 -3.20 -10.16 -24.49
CA HIS A 310 -2.37 -9.72 -23.37
C HIS A 310 -3.10 -9.89 -22.02
N ARG A 311 -4.38 -9.49 -21.93
CA ARG A 311 -5.19 -9.64 -20.72
C ARG A 311 -5.39 -11.11 -20.36
N GLU A 312 -5.83 -11.92 -21.29
CA GLU A 312 -6.07 -13.36 -21.07
C GLU A 312 -4.79 -14.08 -20.66
N ALA A 313 -3.64 -13.78 -21.28
CA ALA A 313 -2.36 -14.34 -20.85
C ALA A 313 -2.01 -13.96 -19.42
N LYS A 314 -2.29 -12.72 -19.03
CA LYS A 314 -2.11 -12.26 -17.65
C LYS A 314 -3.04 -13.00 -16.69
N ASP A 315 -4.31 -13.17 -17.04
CA ASP A 315 -5.29 -13.86 -16.21
C ASP A 315 -4.92 -15.34 -15.98
N ILE A 316 -4.40 -16.03 -17.02
CA ILE A 316 -3.85 -17.39 -16.89
C ILE A 316 -2.69 -17.40 -15.89
N ALA A 317 -1.71 -16.50 -16.03
CA ALA A 317 -0.55 -16.47 -15.13
C ALA A 317 -0.94 -16.17 -13.67
N LEU A 318 -1.91 -15.29 -13.43
CA LEU A 318 -2.33 -14.88 -12.09
C LEU A 318 -3.26 -15.91 -11.43
N GLY A 319 -4.15 -16.57 -12.20
CA GLY A 319 -5.25 -17.39 -11.70
C GLY A 319 -5.12 -18.89 -11.95
N THR A 320 -3.92 -19.41 -12.31
CA THR A 320 -3.73 -20.84 -12.58
C THR A 320 -4.15 -21.72 -11.40
N ASP A 321 -4.78 -22.87 -11.69
CA ASP A 321 -5.20 -23.86 -10.70
C ASP A 321 -4.04 -24.40 -9.86
N GLY A 322 -2.83 -24.38 -10.41
CA GLY A 322 -1.61 -24.73 -9.67
C GLY A 322 -1.40 -23.86 -8.43
N LYS A 323 -1.69 -22.56 -8.53
CA LYS A 323 -1.58 -21.62 -7.38
C LYS A 323 -2.63 -21.90 -6.30
N LEU A 324 -3.86 -22.25 -6.70
CA LEU A 324 -4.90 -22.61 -5.74
C LEU A 324 -4.56 -23.89 -4.98
N ARG A 325 -4.00 -24.88 -5.64
CA ARG A 325 -3.51 -26.10 -4.97
C ARG A 325 -2.41 -25.79 -3.95
N ILE A 326 -1.43 -24.95 -4.32
CA ILE A 326 -0.40 -24.49 -3.36
C ILE A 326 -1.03 -23.73 -2.22
N LEU A 327 -2.00 -22.84 -2.48
CA LEU A 327 -2.71 -22.11 -1.44
C LEU A 327 -3.36 -23.05 -0.42
N VAL A 328 -4.09 -24.08 -0.87
CA VAL A 328 -4.74 -25.05 0.02
C VAL A 328 -3.70 -25.77 0.88
N ASN A 329 -2.57 -26.17 0.32
CA ASN A 329 -1.49 -26.81 1.08
C ASN A 329 -0.90 -25.87 2.15
N LEU A 330 -0.63 -24.60 1.79
CA LEU A 330 -0.12 -23.61 2.74
C LEU A 330 -1.12 -23.30 3.86
N LEU A 331 -2.41 -23.24 3.54
CA LEU A 331 -3.46 -23.07 4.55
C LEU A 331 -3.51 -24.23 5.55
N ALA A 332 -3.37 -25.45 5.07
CA ALA A 332 -3.33 -26.65 5.93
C ALA A 332 -2.05 -26.71 6.79
N GLU A 333 -0.89 -26.37 6.20
CA GLU A 333 0.41 -26.37 6.88
C GLU A 333 0.45 -25.37 8.05
N HIS A 334 -0.14 -24.19 7.84
CA HIS A 334 -0.09 -23.12 8.83
C HIS A 334 -1.31 -23.02 9.74
N TYR A 335 -2.26 -23.94 9.66
CA TYR A 335 -3.38 -23.95 10.60
C TYR A 335 -2.90 -24.20 12.05
N PRO A 336 -3.35 -23.45 13.08
CA PRO A 336 -4.38 -22.40 13.10
C PRO A 336 -3.84 -20.95 13.02
N ALA A 337 -2.68 -20.71 12.42
CA ALA A 337 -2.09 -19.38 12.34
C ALA A 337 -2.99 -18.37 11.61
N ARG A 338 -2.80 -17.08 11.90
CA ARG A 338 -3.48 -16.00 11.16
C ARG A 338 -2.81 -15.76 9.81
N ILE A 339 -3.58 -15.91 8.74
CA ILE A 339 -3.10 -15.86 7.36
C ILE A 339 -3.78 -14.74 6.60
N LEU A 340 -2.99 -13.94 5.87
CA LEU A 340 -3.47 -12.94 4.91
C LEU A 340 -3.11 -13.37 3.50
N ILE A 341 -4.12 -13.44 2.63
CA ILE A 341 -3.94 -13.79 1.21
C ILE A 341 -4.13 -12.52 0.39
N PHE A 342 -3.16 -12.21 -0.47
CA PHE A 342 -3.18 -11.07 -1.37
C PHE A 342 -3.26 -11.49 -2.82
N THR A 343 -4.16 -10.85 -3.58
CA THR A 343 -4.30 -11.04 -5.03
C THR A 343 -4.24 -9.71 -5.77
N ALA A 344 -4.02 -9.76 -7.10
CA ALA A 344 -3.99 -8.58 -7.95
C ALA A 344 -5.37 -8.12 -8.43
N ASP A 345 -6.37 -8.97 -8.35
CA ASP A 345 -7.69 -8.73 -8.93
C ASP A 345 -8.81 -9.30 -8.05
N ASN A 346 -10.01 -8.75 -8.22
CA ASN A 346 -11.17 -9.16 -7.45
C ASN A 346 -11.74 -10.53 -7.88
N ALA A 347 -11.56 -10.92 -9.14
CA ALA A 347 -12.08 -12.21 -9.62
C ALA A 347 -11.41 -13.35 -8.87
N THR A 348 -10.09 -13.30 -8.71
CA THR A 348 -9.32 -14.27 -7.89
C THR A 348 -9.73 -14.22 -6.41
N VAL A 349 -9.99 -13.01 -5.84
CA VAL A 349 -10.51 -12.89 -4.46
C VAL A 349 -11.83 -13.64 -4.30
N TYR A 350 -12.80 -13.38 -5.18
CA TYR A 350 -14.11 -14.02 -5.09
C TYR A 350 -14.05 -15.52 -5.34
N ARG A 351 -13.21 -15.97 -6.28
CA ARG A 351 -12.98 -17.39 -6.51
C ARG A 351 -12.47 -18.09 -5.24
N ILE A 352 -11.45 -17.56 -4.60
CA ILE A 352 -10.90 -18.11 -3.34
C ILE A 352 -11.95 -18.09 -2.23
N SER A 353 -12.70 -17.00 -2.12
CA SER A 353 -13.76 -16.86 -1.14
C SER A 353 -14.86 -17.92 -1.31
N GLN A 354 -15.27 -18.16 -2.54
CA GLN A 354 -16.33 -19.14 -2.85
C GLN A 354 -15.85 -20.59 -2.70
N GLU A 355 -14.65 -20.91 -3.22
CA GLU A 355 -14.13 -22.28 -3.20
C GLU A 355 -13.66 -22.71 -1.79
N LEU A 356 -13.12 -21.79 -0.99
CA LEU A 356 -12.51 -22.10 0.31
C LEU A 356 -13.28 -21.51 1.50
N LEU A 357 -14.41 -20.84 1.29
CA LEU A 357 -15.24 -20.18 2.30
C LEU A 357 -14.46 -19.19 3.18
N ILE A 358 -13.51 -18.47 2.58
CA ILE A 358 -12.65 -17.48 3.25
C ILE A 358 -13.30 -16.10 3.10
N PRO A 359 -13.44 -15.30 4.18
CA PRO A 359 -13.92 -13.93 4.11
C PRO A 359 -13.08 -13.06 3.17
N ALA A 360 -13.75 -12.29 2.31
CA ALA A 360 -13.13 -11.49 1.25
C ALA A 360 -13.25 -10.00 1.52
N ILE A 361 -12.16 -9.25 1.27
CA ILE A 361 -12.16 -7.79 1.34
C ILE A 361 -11.69 -7.21 0.00
N THR A 362 -12.58 -6.47 -0.66
CA THR A 362 -12.31 -5.76 -1.92
C THR A 362 -12.67 -4.28 -1.78
N HIS A 363 -12.39 -3.47 -2.82
CA HIS A 363 -12.82 -2.07 -2.84
C HIS A 363 -14.36 -1.92 -2.85
N GLN A 364 -15.09 -2.96 -3.22
CA GLN A 364 -16.55 -2.99 -3.22
C GLN A 364 -17.13 -3.35 -1.85
N THR A 365 -16.32 -3.89 -0.93
CA THR A 365 -16.77 -4.23 0.43
C THR A 365 -17.11 -2.97 1.21
N PRO A 366 -18.38 -2.78 1.67
CA PRO A 366 -18.78 -1.64 2.46
C PRO A 366 -17.91 -1.44 3.70
N VAL A 367 -17.68 -0.19 4.11
CA VAL A 367 -16.81 0.14 5.25
C VAL A 367 -17.23 -0.58 6.53
N LYS A 368 -18.56 -0.64 6.81
CA LYS A 368 -19.10 -1.33 7.98
C LYS A 368 -18.79 -2.83 7.97
N GLU A 369 -19.02 -3.50 6.84
CA GLU A 369 -18.73 -4.92 6.66
C GLU A 369 -17.22 -5.20 6.76
N ARG A 370 -16.39 -4.37 6.14
CA ARG A 370 -14.92 -4.45 6.25
C ARG A 370 -14.47 -4.39 7.71
N HIS A 371 -15.02 -3.44 8.47
CA HIS A 371 -14.73 -3.31 9.89
C HIS A 371 -15.12 -4.55 10.69
N GLU A 372 -16.29 -5.13 10.42
CA GLU A 372 -16.76 -6.36 11.06
C GLU A 372 -15.85 -7.55 10.74
N ILE A 373 -15.47 -7.76 9.48
CA ILE A 373 -14.56 -8.83 9.05
C ILE A 373 -13.21 -8.70 9.77
N LEU A 374 -12.63 -7.49 9.80
CA LEU A 374 -11.34 -7.24 10.45
C LEU A 374 -11.41 -7.42 11.97
N THR A 375 -12.54 -7.06 12.59
CA THR A 375 -12.75 -7.28 14.02
C THR A 375 -12.82 -8.78 14.33
N LYS A 376 -13.58 -9.56 13.56
CA LYS A 376 -13.66 -11.02 13.72
C LYS A 376 -12.30 -11.70 13.49
N PHE A 377 -11.50 -11.17 12.54
CA PHE A 377 -10.12 -11.65 12.35
C PHE A 377 -9.21 -11.29 13.52
N ARG A 378 -9.36 -10.09 14.11
CA ARG A 378 -8.63 -9.67 15.32
C ARG A 378 -8.98 -10.55 16.52
N GLU A 379 -10.24 -10.91 16.68
CA GLU A 379 -10.74 -11.78 17.75
C GLU A 379 -10.39 -13.26 17.53
N GLY A 380 -9.86 -13.64 16.37
CA GLY A 380 -9.54 -15.03 16.04
C GLY A 380 -10.75 -15.88 15.63
N LYS A 381 -11.90 -15.26 15.39
CA LYS A 381 -13.07 -15.94 14.80
C LYS A 381 -12.85 -16.32 13.34
N TYR A 382 -12.02 -15.55 12.65
CA TYR A 382 -11.49 -15.87 11.33
C TYR A 382 -9.97 -15.99 11.41
N ASN A 383 -9.42 -17.10 10.94
CA ASN A 383 -7.97 -17.29 10.90
C ASN A 383 -7.37 -16.86 9.56
N THR A 384 -8.18 -16.75 8.53
CA THR A 384 -7.72 -16.42 7.18
C THR A 384 -8.59 -15.35 6.56
N LEU A 385 -7.98 -14.40 5.84
CA LEU A 385 -8.65 -13.39 5.02
C LEU A 385 -8.01 -13.37 3.63
N VAL A 386 -8.84 -13.14 2.60
CA VAL A 386 -8.35 -12.85 1.26
C VAL A 386 -8.71 -11.42 0.85
N ALA A 387 -7.75 -10.71 0.27
CA ALA A 387 -7.94 -9.33 -0.14
C ALA A 387 -7.26 -9.00 -1.46
N SER A 388 -7.85 -8.05 -2.21
CA SER A 388 -7.19 -7.38 -3.31
C SER A 388 -6.35 -6.19 -2.81
N HIS A 389 -6.20 -5.13 -3.59
CA HIS A 389 -5.37 -3.96 -3.25
C HIS A 389 -5.82 -3.17 -2.01
N VAL A 390 -7.04 -3.35 -1.53
CA VAL A 390 -7.66 -2.51 -0.49
C VAL A 390 -6.94 -2.54 0.85
N LEU A 391 -6.27 -3.64 1.16
CA LEU A 391 -5.49 -3.75 2.40
C LEU A 391 -4.07 -3.21 2.28
N ASN A 392 -3.70 -2.58 1.17
CA ASN A 392 -2.34 -2.04 0.99
C ASN A 392 -2.12 -0.77 1.83
N GLU A 393 -3.10 0.13 1.89
CA GLU A 393 -2.99 1.42 2.57
C GLU A 393 -4.24 1.71 3.43
N GLY A 394 -4.05 2.40 4.54
CA GLY A 394 -5.14 3.01 5.31
C GLY A 394 -6.01 2.10 6.15
N VAL A 395 -5.83 0.79 6.13
CA VAL A 395 -6.65 -0.14 6.93
C VAL A 395 -5.81 -0.76 8.04
N ASP A 396 -6.28 -0.71 9.28
CA ASP A 396 -5.62 -1.42 10.39
C ASP A 396 -5.91 -2.91 10.33
N VAL A 397 -5.00 -3.65 9.71
CA VAL A 397 -5.08 -5.11 9.65
C VAL A 397 -4.40 -5.68 10.88
N PRO A 398 -5.10 -6.54 11.64
CA PRO A 398 -4.51 -7.21 12.80
C PRO A 398 -3.25 -8.00 12.42
N ALA A 399 -2.36 -8.19 13.38
CA ALA A 399 -1.13 -8.93 13.17
C ALA A 399 -1.40 -10.34 12.66
N ALA A 400 -0.90 -10.67 11.47
CA ALA A 400 -0.87 -12.01 10.92
C ALA A 400 0.54 -12.62 11.09
N SER A 401 0.64 -13.93 11.09
CA SER A 401 1.93 -14.65 11.15
C SER A 401 2.38 -15.06 9.75
N VAL A 402 1.44 -15.26 8.84
CA VAL A 402 1.70 -15.70 7.47
C VAL A 402 1.02 -14.74 6.48
N ALA A 403 1.75 -14.34 5.44
CA ALA A 403 1.17 -13.70 4.27
C ALA A 403 1.43 -14.56 3.03
N ILE A 404 0.44 -14.64 2.14
CA ILE A 404 0.54 -15.37 0.88
C ILE A 404 0.20 -14.39 -0.26
N ILE A 405 1.16 -14.08 -1.10
CA ILE A 405 0.96 -13.28 -2.31
C ILE A 405 0.78 -14.24 -3.48
N LEU A 406 -0.46 -14.47 -3.90
CA LEU A 406 -0.79 -15.28 -5.06
C LEU A 406 -0.61 -14.52 -6.37
N SER A 407 -0.83 -13.21 -6.33
CA SER A 407 -0.62 -12.32 -7.46
C SER A 407 -0.48 -10.88 -6.96
N GLY A 408 0.14 -10.02 -7.75
CA GLY A 408 0.31 -8.61 -7.36
C GLY A 408 0.89 -7.77 -8.48
N THR A 409 0.89 -6.45 -8.28
CA THR A 409 1.57 -5.49 -9.15
C THR A 409 3.08 -5.60 -8.98
N GLY A 410 3.84 -4.99 -9.90
CA GLY A 410 5.30 -4.83 -9.77
C GLY A 410 5.72 -3.71 -8.82
N SER A 411 4.80 -3.21 -7.98
CA SER A 411 5.05 -2.11 -7.05
C SER A 411 5.81 -2.61 -5.81
N ALA A 412 7.04 -2.15 -5.64
CA ALA A 412 7.83 -2.41 -4.43
C ALA A 412 7.16 -1.81 -3.19
N ARG A 413 6.42 -0.69 -3.35
CA ARG A 413 5.66 -0.06 -2.27
C ARG A 413 4.57 -0.97 -1.73
N GLU A 414 3.69 -1.50 -2.60
CA GLU A 414 2.64 -2.41 -2.19
C GLU A 414 3.20 -3.66 -1.52
N TYR A 415 4.31 -4.18 -2.04
CA TYR A 415 5.02 -5.31 -1.44
C TYR A 415 5.50 -5.00 -0.02
N THR A 416 6.17 -3.86 0.17
CA THR A 416 6.66 -3.42 1.48
C THR A 416 5.51 -3.19 2.47
N GLN A 417 4.39 -2.62 2.02
CA GLN A 417 3.22 -2.41 2.86
C GLN A 417 2.56 -3.74 3.28
N ARG A 418 2.44 -4.71 2.36
CA ARG A 418 1.92 -6.06 2.67
C ARG A 418 2.82 -6.79 3.66
N LEU A 419 4.12 -6.77 3.42
CA LEU A 419 5.12 -7.34 4.32
C LEU A 419 5.00 -6.70 5.72
N GLY A 420 4.92 -5.39 5.82
CA GLY A 420 4.80 -4.67 7.09
C GLY A 420 3.56 -5.03 7.93
N ARG A 421 2.50 -5.59 7.32
CA ARG A 421 1.33 -6.05 8.07
C ARG A 421 1.58 -7.38 8.78
N VAL A 422 2.45 -8.20 8.23
CA VAL A 422 2.87 -9.48 8.82
C VAL A 422 3.96 -9.27 9.86
N LEU A 423 4.83 -8.26 9.66
CA LEU A 423 5.97 -7.96 10.52
C LEU A 423 5.59 -7.32 11.88
N ARG A 424 4.33 -6.95 12.11
CA ARG A 424 3.91 -6.44 13.42
C ARG A 424 4.14 -7.49 14.50
N LYS A 425 4.95 -7.19 15.50
CA LYS A 425 5.20 -8.11 16.64
C LYS A 425 3.91 -8.44 17.40
N GLY A 426 3.03 -7.46 17.58
CA GLY A 426 1.89 -7.62 18.50
C GLY A 426 2.39 -7.92 19.90
N ASN A 427 1.60 -8.68 20.68
CA ASN A 427 1.94 -9.12 22.05
C ASN A 427 2.68 -10.47 22.08
N ILE A 428 3.23 -10.94 20.95
CA ILE A 428 3.89 -12.25 20.85
C ILE A 428 5.40 -12.01 20.84
N GLU A 429 6.05 -12.36 21.94
CA GLU A 429 7.51 -12.45 22.00
C GLU A 429 8.00 -13.53 21.03
N ASN A 430 9.08 -13.26 20.28
CA ASN A 430 9.67 -14.18 19.29
C ASN A 430 8.74 -14.58 18.13
N LYS A 431 7.82 -13.68 17.72
CA LYS A 431 7.00 -13.90 16.54
C LYS A 431 7.89 -14.06 15.31
N GLN A 432 7.78 -15.20 14.64
CA GLN A 432 8.31 -15.42 13.29
C GLN A 432 7.21 -15.13 12.27
N ALA A 433 7.52 -14.35 11.27
CA ALA A 433 6.62 -13.99 10.18
C ALA A 433 7.10 -14.65 8.89
N ILE A 434 6.18 -15.24 8.12
CA ILE A 434 6.53 -15.87 6.83
C ILE A 434 5.72 -15.19 5.72
N LEU A 435 6.42 -14.81 4.65
CA LEU A 435 5.81 -14.29 3.43
C LEU A 435 6.05 -15.28 2.29
N TYR A 436 4.99 -15.90 1.81
CA TYR A 436 5.01 -16.72 0.60
C TYR A 436 4.69 -15.87 -0.62
N GLU A 437 5.50 -15.96 -1.66
CA GLU A 437 5.26 -15.36 -2.97
C GLU A 437 5.09 -16.49 -3.99
N VAL A 438 3.87 -16.71 -4.46
CA VAL A 438 3.54 -17.79 -5.41
C VAL A 438 3.52 -17.22 -6.83
N VAL A 439 4.43 -17.66 -7.68
CA VAL A 439 4.69 -17.10 -9.01
C VAL A 439 4.55 -18.18 -10.09
N ALA A 440 3.81 -17.90 -11.16
CA ALA A 440 3.73 -18.79 -12.30
C ALA A 440 5.05 -18.79 -13.09
N GLU A 441 5.69 -19.97 -13.19
CA GLU A 441 6.99 -20.17 -13.85
C GLU A 441 6.91 -19.90 -15.36
N ASP A 442 7.97 -19.33 -15.92
CA ASP A 442 8.09 -18.97 -17.35
C ASP A 442 6.94 -18.09 -17.86
N THR A 443 6.47 -17.16 -17.02
CA THR A 443 5.46 -16.18 -17.42
C THR A 443 5.94 -14.75 -17.17
N SER A 444 5.18 -13.77 -17.64
CA SER A 444 5.44 -12.34 -17.36
C SER A 444 5.36 -11.99 -15.86
N GLU A 445 4.85 -12.89 -15.04
CA GLU A 445 4.75 -12.69 -13.60
C GLU A 445 6.12 -12.74 -12.90
N GLU A 446 7.06 -13.56 -13.39
CA GLU A 446 8.43 -13.59 -12.83
C GLU A 446 9.10 -12.23 -12.91
N GLY A 447 9.01 -11.56 -14.06
CA GLY A 447 9.53 -10.21 -14.20
C GLY A 447 8.79 -9.18 -13.32
N THR A 448 7.50 -9.40 -13.06
CA THR A 448 6.71 -8.56 -12.14
C THR A 448 7.14 -8.80 -10.69
N SER A 449 7.37 -10.04 -10.30
CA SER A 449 7.86 -10.43 -8.99
C SER A 449 9.26 -9.87 -8.72
N ALA A 450 10.20 -9.99 -9.67
CA ALA A 450 11.54 -9.44 -9.55
C ALA A 450 11.55 -7.91 -9.38
N ARG A 451 10.72 -7.17 -10.15
CA ARG A 451 10.56 -5.72 -9.97
C ARG A 451 10.01 -5.36 -8.58
N ARG A 452 9.08 -6.16 -8.06
CA ARG A 452 8.49 -5.99 -6.73
C ARG A 452 9.54 -6.08 -5.62
N ARG A 453 10.50 -7.00 -5.77
CA ARG A 453 11.62 -7.15 -4.82
C ARG A 453 12.77 -6.16 -5.04
N GLY A 454 12.67 -5.29 -6.03
CA GLY A 454 13.72 -4.32 -6.37
C GLY A 454 14.94 -4.94 -7.06
N GLU A 455 14.84 -6.18 -7.54
CA GLU A 455 15.86 -6.82 -8.35
C GLU A 455 15.89 -6.20 -9.75
N ARG A 456 17.03 -5.62 -10.16
CA ARG A 456 17.20 -5.11 -11.52
C ARG A 456 17.19 -6.28 -12.49
N ASN A 457 16.17 -6.35 -13.34
CA ASN A 457 16.09 -7.41 -14.34
C ASN A 457 17.11 -7.21 -15.45
N ASN A 458 18.02 -8.18 -15.58
CA ASN A 458 18.68 -8.51 -16.84
C ASN A 458 17.79 -9.40 -17.77
N VAL A 459 16.46 -9.32 -17.64
CA VAL A 459 15.53 -10.24 -18.33
C VAL A 459 14.98 -9.67 -19.64
N ASP A 460 15.35 -8.45 -20.03
CA ASP A 460 14.95 -7.86 -21.33
C ASP A 460 15.87 -8.25 -22.51
N ALA A 461 16.79 -9.22 -22.34
CA ALA A 461 17.49 -9.83 -23.44
C ALA A 461 16.58 -10.89 -24.12
N PRO A 462 16.34 -10.79 -25.43
CA PRO A 462 15.55 -11.80 -26.13
C PRO A 462 16.20 -13.18 -25.99
N ALA A 463 15.38 -14.20 -25.80
CA ALA A 463 15.76 -15.60 -25.55
C ALA A 463 16.70 -16.26 -26.61
N ALA A 464 17.11 -15.50 -27.63
CA ALA A 464 17.99 -15.95 -28.70
C ALA A 464 19.50 -15.95 -28.38
N SER A 465 19.94 -15.44 -27.21
CA SER A 465 21.37 -15.35 -26.86
C SER A 465 21.84 -16.28 -25.74
N ARG A 466 21.02 -17.24 -25.29
CA ARG A 466 21.41 -18.21 -24.25
C ARG A 466 21.98 -19.54 -24.76
N SER A 467 22.29 -19.65 -26.03
CA SER A 467 23.05 -20.80 -26.54
C SER A 467 24.48 -20.35 -26.88
N GLN A 468 25.42 -20.50 -25.97
CA GLN A 468 26.83 -20.85 -26.24
C GLN A 468 27.71 -20.51 -25.01
N SER A 469 27.96 -21.52 -24.19
CA SER A 469 29.29 -21.84 -23.67
C SER A 469 29.21 -23.09 -22.78
N VAL A 470 29.30 -24.24 -23.42
CA VAL A 470 29.62 -25.53 -22.77
C VAL A 470 31.02 -25.92 -23.27
N PRO A 471 32.01 -26.15 -22.42
CA PRO A 471 33.29 -26.69 -22.85
C PRO A 471 33.12 -28.18 -23.21
N LYS A 472 33.66 -28.55 -24.37
CA LYS A 472 33.72 -29.94 -24.86
C LYS A 472 34.57 -30.82 -23.93
N GLY A 473 33.97 -31.83 -23.35
CA GLY A 473 34.64 -32.95 -22.67
C GLY A 473 33.98 -34.28 -23.09
N ARG A 474 34.75 -35.11 -23.72
CA ARG A 474 34.56 -36.46 -24.31
C ARG A 474 33.45 -37.33 -23.74
N VAL A 475 32.68 -37.89 -24.69
CA VAL A 475 31.77 -39.02 -24.57
C VAL A 475 32.55 -40.34 -24.39
N PRO A 476 31.99 -41.33 -23.66
CA PRO A 476 31.88 -42.67 -24.25
C PRO A 476 30.42 -43.18 -24.33
N GLN A 477 30.12 -43.75 -25.46
CA GLN A 477 28.90 -44.49 -25.76
C GLN A 477 28.75 -45.73 -24.87
N ARG A 478 27.51 -46.03 -24.46
CA ARG A 478 26.99 -47.42 -24.41
C ARG A 478 25.45 -47.47 -24.45
N HIS A 479 25.01 -48.48 -25.13
CA HIS A 479 23.67 -48.85 -25.56
C HIS A 479 22.62 -49.10 -24.47
N GLY A 480 21.37 -48.84 -24.82
CA GLY A 480 20.27 -49.77 -24.69
C GLY A 480 19.30 -49.54 -23.53
N GLY A 481 18.04 -49.30 -23.87
CA GLY A 481 16.93 -49.55 -22.95
C GLY A 481 15.87 -48.44 -22.91
N ARG A 482 14.86 -48.57 -23.81
CA ARG A 482 13.60 -47.82 -23.67
C ARG A 482 12.93 -48.19 -22.34
N ARG A 483 12.71 -47.17 -21.50
CA ARG A 483 11.63 -47.15 -20.52
C ARG A 483 11.06 -45.75 -20.52
N GLU A 484 9.77 -45.66 -20.80
CA GLU A 484 8.96 -44.47 -20.60
C GLU A 484 8.91 -44.18 -19.09
N GLU A 485 9.61 -43.16 -18.66
CA GLU A 485 9.45 -42.60 -17.32
C GLU A 485 8.52 -41.40 -17.42
N GLU A 486 7.34 -41.51 -16.79
CA GLU A 486 6.48 -40.37 -16.46
C GLU A 486 7.29 -39.34 -15.68
N GLU A 487 7.49 -38.16 -16.27
CA GLU A 487 8.13 -37.02 -15.60
C GLU A 487 7.24 -36.48 -14.49
N LYS A 488 7.49 -36.91 -13.27
CA LYS A 488 6.93 -36.28 -12.05
C LYS A 488 7.54 -34.90 -11.87
N GLY A 489 6.72 -33.88 -12.01
CA GLY A 489 7.12 -32.47 -11.83
C GLY A 489 7.67 -32.20 -10.42
N LYS A 490 8.97 -31.95 -10.32
CA LYS A 490 9.60 -31.51 -9.06
C LYS A 490 9.28 -30.06 -8.77
N LEU A 491 8.75 -29.81 -7.57
CA LEU A 491 8.56 -28.45 -7.03
C LEU A 491 9.94 -27.85 -6.72
N GLN A 492 10.25 -26.69 -7.29
CA GLN A 492 11.48 -25.98 -7.01
C GLN A 492 11.20 -24.83 -6.04
N VAL A 493 11.71 -24.93 -4.81
CA VAL A 493 11.61 -23.90 -3.76
C VAL A 493 12.93 -23.19 -3.65
N VAL A 494 12.94 -21.85 -3.84
CA VAL A 494 14.15 -21.03 -3.74
C VAL A 494 14.05 -20.15 -2.52
N TYR A 495 15.02 -20.25 -1.60
CA TYR A 495 15.10 -19.46 -0.37
C TYR A 495 15.95 -18.19 -0.59
N GLY A 496 15.55 -17.07 0.01
CA GLY A 496 16.20 -15.77 -0.15
C GLY A 496 17.60 -15.64 0.48
N SER A 497 18.15 -16.69 1.09
CA SER A 497 19.49 -16.69 1.73
C SER A 497 20.46 -17.72 1.16
N GLY A 498 20.19 -18.29 -0.02
CA GLY A 498 21.14 -19.20 -0.70
C GLY A 498 21.36 -20.58 -0.04
N LYS A 499 20.52 -21.00 0.89
CA LYS A 499 20.55 -22.34 1.49
C LYS A 499 19.37 -23.18 1.00
N GLU A 500 19.67 -24.18 0.17
CA GLU A 500 18.70 -25.23 -0.21
C GLU A 500 18.42 -26.13 1.02
N ARG A 501 17.18 -26.15 1.48
CA ARG A 501 16.67 -27.22 2.34
C ARG A 501 15.65 -28.02 1.56
N SER A 502 15.88 -29.33 1.42
CA SER A 502 14.91 -30.24 0.80
C SER A 502 13.71 -30.43 1.73
N LEU A 503 12.53 -30.11 1.27
CA LEU A 503 11.28 -30.38 1.98
C LEU A 503 10.97 -31.89 1.91
N LYS A 504 11.28 -32.62 2.97
CA LYS A 504 10.82 -34.01 3.18
C LYS A 504 9.29 -34.14 3.26
N ALA A 505 8.57 -33.03 3.46
CA ALA A 505 7.10 -33.02 3.55
C ALA A 505 6.40 -33.14 2.18
N ALA A 506 7.03 -32.79 1.07
CA ALA A 506 6.43 -32.88 -0.26
C ALA A 506 6.30 -34.34 -0.75
N GLU A 507 7.20 -35.21 -0.34
CA GLU A 507 7.16 -36.63 -0.71
C GLU A 507 6.07 -37.44 0.02
N GLN A 508 5.68 -37.06 1.22
CA GLN A 508 4.63 -37.72 1.99
C GLN A 508 3.21 -37.35 1.57
N LEU A 509 3.01 -36.19 0.91
CA LEU A 509 1.69 -35.73 0.44
C LEU A 509 1.27 -36.36 -0.90
N GLU A 510 2.20 -36.84 -1.73
CA GLU A 510 1.89 -37.56 -2.98
C GLU A 510 1.31 -38.97 -2.74
N ILE A 511 1.58 -39.59 -1.59
CA ILE A 511 1.14 -40.97 -1.31
C ILE A 511 -0.36 -41.05 -0.96
N ASN A 512 -0.96 -39.98 -0.46
CA ASN A 512 -2.36 -39.99 -0.01
C ASN A 512 -3.40 -39.67 -1.10
N TYR A 513 -3.00 -39.19 -2.28
CA TYR A 513 -3.94 -38.84 -3.35
C TYR A 513 -4.09 -39.94 -4.44
N SER A 514 -3.22 -40.92 -4.47
CA SER A 514 -3.29 -42.03 -5.45
C SER A 514 -4.22 -43.19 -5.06
N THR A 515 -4.78 -43.20 -3.82
CA THR A 515 -5.63 -44.32 -3.34
C THR A 515 -7.12 -44.01 -3.32
N GLY A 516 -7.56 -42.80 -3.74
CA GLY A 516 -8.95 -42.35 -3.67
C GLY A 516 -9.81 -42.51 -4.93
N SER A 517 -9.33 -43.13 -6.01
CA SER A 517 -10.09 -43.30 -7.25
C SER A 517 -10.11 -44.74 -7.72
N SER A 518 -10.96 -45.56 -7.11
CA SER A 518 -11.63 -46.71 -7.76
C SER A 518 -12.38 -47.54 -6.74
N LYS A 519 -13.70 -47.47 -6.77
CA LYS A 519 -14.68 -48.55 -6.65
C LYS A 519 -16.01 -48.03 -6.10
N SER A 520 -16.93 -47.75 -7.02
CA SER A 520 -18.34 -47.97 -6.73
C SER A 520 -18.89 -48.78 -7.92
N LYS A 521 -19.08 -50.07 -7.67
CA LYS A 521 -19.99 -50.91 -8.47
C LYS A 521 -21.17 -51.27 -7.58
N ASN A 522 -22.34 -50.93 -8.11
CA ASN A 522 -23.63 -51.66 -8.02
C ASN A 522 -23.91 -52.57 -6.85
N GLN A 523 -25.06 -52.33 -6.18
CA GLN A 523 -26.17 -53.31 -6.22
C GLN A 523 -27.40 -52.85 -5.42
N ASN A 524 -28.56 -52.89 -6.13
CA ASN A 524 -29.92 -53.30 -5.75
C ASN A 524 -30.79 -52.45 -4.80
N SER A 525 -31.80 -51.79 -5.37
CA SER A 525 -33.25 -52.12 -5.39
C SER A 525 -33.86 -52.72 -4.12
N ALA A 526 -34.81 -52.00 -3.54
CA ALA A 526 -36.14 -52.50 -3.14
C ALA A 526 -36.95 -51.34 -2.55
N ASP A 527 -38.02 -51.01 -3.24
CA ASP A 527 -39.39 -50.80 -2.83
C ASP A 527 -39.72 -50.54 -1.35
N VAL A 528 -40.45 -49.49 -1.05
CA VAL A 528 -41.78 -49.49 -0.45
C VAL A 528 -42.43 -48.10 -0.55
N THR A 529 -43.62 -48.14 -1.05
CA THR A 529 -44.70 -47.20 -1.33
C THR A 529 -45.21 -46.37 -0.15
N ASP A 530 -45.83 -45.24 -0.51
CA ASP A 530 -47.03 -44.57 0.00
C ASP A 530 -47.06 -43.90 1.40
N ARG A 531 -47.26 -42.61 1.39
CA ARG A 531 -48.55 -41.95 1.70
C ARG A 531 -48.55 -40.45 1.50
N VAL A 532 -49.46 -40.07 0.65
CA VAL A 532 -50.02 -38.74 0.43
C VAL A 532 -50.75 -38.26 1.69
N THR A 533 -50.63 -36.95 2.05
CA THR A 533 -51.75 -36.12 2.51
C THR A 533 -51.41 -34.62 2.28
N ASP A 534 -52.15 -34.11 1.47
CA ASP A 534 -52.69 -32.84 1.06
C ASP A 534 -53.03 -31.88 2.24
N ALA A 535 -52.71 -30.59 2.13
CA ALA A 535 -53.53 -29.48 2.59
C ALA A 535 -52.88 -28.13 2.27
N SER A 536 -53.34 -27.50 1.22
CA SER A 536 -53.34 -26.02 1.00
C SER A 536 -54.74 -25.48 1.33
N PRO A 537 -55.00 -24.18 1.17
CA PRO A 537 -54.53 -22.97 1.85
C PRO A 537 -55.74 -22.17 2.44
N LYS A 538 -55.50 -21.12 3.20
CA LYS A 538 -56.49 -20.06 3.38
C LYS A 538 -55.88 -18.67 3.43
N ARG A 539 -56.52 -17.84 2.63
CA ARG A 539 -56.44 -16.37 2.48
C ARG A 539 -56.97 -15.62 3.70
N GLY A 540 -56.55 -14.37 3.81
CA GLY A 540 -57.45 -13.29 4.17
C GLY A 540 -56.94 -12.38 5.27
N GLY A 541 -56.91 -11.08 4.95
CA GLY A 541 -57.23 -10.04 5.92
C GLY A 541 -56.28 -8.84 5.93
N ASP A 542 -56.56 -7.88 5.05
CA ASP A 542 -56.50 -6.44 5.16
C ASP A 542 -56.52 -5.84 6.58
N TYR A 543 -55.80 -4.74 6.76
CA TYR A 543 -56.27 -3.41 7.20
C TYR A 543 -55.07 -2.44 7.41
N SER A 544 -55.03 -1.42 6.54
CA SER A 544 -55.11 0.03 6.72
C SER A 544 -54.16 0.73 7.71
N GLU A 545 -53.39 1.65 7.13
CA GLU A 545 -53.15 3.06 7.47
C GLU A 545 -53.37 3.52 8.91
N GLU A 546 -52.37 4.20 9.46
CA GLU A 546 -52.55 5.52 10.06
C GLU A 546 -51.22 6.29 10.17
N THR A 547 -51.30 7.51 9.73
CA THR A 547 -50.38 8.64 9.68
C THR A 547 -50.22 9.31 11.06
N GLU A 548 -49.20 10.18 11.15
CA GLU A 548 -48.97 11.34 12.03
C GLU A 548 -48.24 11.12 13.39
N ASN A 549 -47.02 11.59 13.51
CA ASN A 549 -46.54 12.93 13.90
C ASN A 549 -45.05 13.07 13.73
#